data_6b2aaacc85f2caa9f301c8bc9028af6d
#
_entry.id   6b2aaacc85f2caa9f301c8bc9028af6d
#
_cell.length_a   1.000
_cell.length_b   1.000
_cell.length_c   1.000
_cell.angle_alpha   90.00
_cell.angle_beta   90.00
_cell.angle_gamma   90.00
#
_symmetry.space_group_name_H-M   'P 1'
#
loop_
_entity.id
_entity.type
_entity.pdbx_description
1 polymer ?
#
loop_
_entity_poly.entity_id
_entity_poly.type
_entity_poly.pdbx_seq_one_letter_code
_entity_poly.pdbx_strand_id
1 'polypeptide(L)'
;MAAPGENLKINGDRLWNSLMEMAKIGPAVAGGNNRQTVTDDDGEGRHLFQSWCTAAGMTMGLYQMGNMFAHREGTDADALPVYVGSHLDTQPTGGKYDGVLGVLSGLEIIRTLNDLNIQTKHQIVVTNFTNEEGTRYAPALLSSGVFVGIHTQ
;
A
#
# COMPACT_ATOMS: atom_id res chain seq x y z
N MET A 1 -33.46 6.89 0.39
CA MET A 1 -32.13 6.27 0.58
C MET A 1 -31.11 7.25 0.02
N ALA A 2 -30.08 7.58 0.80
CA ALA A 2 -28.96 8.40 0.29
C ALA A 2 -28.32 7.68 -0.90
N ALA A 3 -27.82 8.44 -1.89
CA ALA A 3 -27.10 7.85 -3.00
C ALA A 3 -25.85 7.12 -2.49
N PRO A 4 -25.47 5.98 -3.11
CA PRO A 4 -24.22 5.32 -2.75
C PRO A 4 -23.06 6.31 -2.88
N GLY A 5 -22.32 6.54 -1.79
CA GLY A 5 -21.19 7.47 -1.75
C GLY A 5 -21.43 8.78 -1.00
N GLU A 6 -22.67 9.10 -0.60
CA GLU A 6 -22.91 10.26 0.27
C GLU A 6 -22.42 9.98 1.70
N ASN A 7 -21.59 10.90 2.21
CA ASN A 7 -21.05 10.87 3.59
C ASN A 7 -20.23 9.63 3.96
N LEU A 8 -19.53 9.02 3.02
CA LEU A 8 -18.57 7.96 3.33
C LEU A 8 -17.45 8.49 4.22
N LYS A 9 -17.20 7.79 5.32
CA LYS A 9 -16.11 8.09 6.24
C LYS A 9 -15.31 6.83 6.49
N ILE A 10 -13.98 6.97 6.42
CA ILE A 10 -13.04 5.91 6.82
C ILE A 10 -13.07 5.73 8.35
N ASN A 11 -12.61 4.58 8.82
CA ASN A 11 -12.30 4.38 10.23
C ASN A 11 -10.88 4.93 10.51
N GLY A 12 -10.83 6.19 10.97
CA GLY A 12 -9.55 6.87 11.24
C GLY A 12 -8.72 6.20 12.32
N ASP A 13 -9.36 5.64 13.36
CA ASP A 13 -8.65 4.92 14.43
C ASP A 13 -8.01 3.62 13.87
N ARG A 14 -8.70 2.91 12.99
CA ARG A 14 -8.15 1.70 12.34
C ARG A 14 -6.97 2.04 11.44
N LEU A 15 -7.06 3.11 10.65
CA LEU A 15 -5.94 3.61 9.84
C LEU A 15 -4.76 3.99 10.74
N TRP A 16 -5.01 4.77 11.80
CA TRP A 16 -3.98 5.17 12.75
C TRP A 16 -3.30 3.97 13.41
N ASN A 17 -4.08 3.00 13.87
CA ASN A 17 -3.54 1.79 14.49
C ASN A 17 -2.70 0.98 13.49
N SER A 18 -3.13 0.87 12.22
CA SER A 18 -2.33 0.21 11.18
C SER A 18 -1.01 0.92 10.91
N LEU A 19 -1.00 2.27 10.89
CA LEU A 19 0.23 3.08 10.78
C LEU A 19 1.17 2.83 11.96
N MET A 20 0.64 2.79 13.18
CA MET A 20 1.44 2.57 14.38
C MET A 20 1.98 1.13 14.48
N GLU A 21 1.25 0.12 14.02
CA GLU A 21 1.75 -1.25 13.94
C GLU A 21 2.88 -1.36 12.90
N MET A 22 2.70 -0.80 11.69
CA MET A 22 3.75 -0.77 10.67
C MET A 22 5.00 -0.03 11.16
N ALA A 23 4.83 1.02 11.96
CA ALA A 23 5.93 1.80 12.52
C ALA A 23 6.79 1.05 13.55
N LYS A 24 6.34 -0.11 14.05
CA LYS A 24 7.14 -0.96 14.95
C LYS A 24 8.22 -1.75 14.20
N ILE A 25 8.09 -1.88 12.88
CA ILE A 25 9.01 -2.63 12.03
C ILE A 25 10.10 -1.68 11.52
N GLY A 26 11.36 -2.02 11.75
CA GLY A 26 12.51 -1.19 11.40
C GLY A 26 12.53 0.15 12.16
N PRO A 27 12.51 0.15 13.50
CA PRO A 27 12.56 1.40 14.27
C PRO A 27 13.91 2.12 14.07
N ALA A 28 13.86 3.44 13.97
CA ALA A 28 15.04 4.30 13.83
C ALA A 28 15.15 5.32 14.96
N VAL A 29 16.23 6.09 14.92
CA VAL A 29 16.48 7.20 15.87
C VAL A 29 15.35 8.22 15.83
N ALA A 30 15.17 8.94 16.94
CA ALA A 30 14.14 9.98 17.06
C ALA A 30 12.69 9.50 16.77
N GLY A 31 12.43 8.21 16.87
CA GLY A 31 11.10 7.64 16.68
C GLY A 31 10.66 7.53 15.23
N GLY A 32 11.57 7.64 14.27
CA GLY A 32 11.32 7.35 12.86
C GLY A 32 11.43 5.87 12.51
N ASN A 33 11.56 5.56 11.23
CA ASN A 33 11.74 4.22 10.68
C ASN A 33 13.00 4.12 9.81
N ASN A 34 13.58 2.92 9.77
CA ASN A 34 14.69 2.54 8.90
C ASN A 34 14.38 1.18 8.24
N ARG A 35 13.29 1.14 7.49
CA ARG A 35 12.83 -0.04 6.73
C ARG A 35 13.26 0.13 5.27
N GLN A 36 14.56 0.06 5.03
CA GLN A 36 15.09 0.23 3.68
C GLN A 36 14.72 -0.96 2.80
N THR A 37 14.51 -0.69 1.51
CA THR A 37 14.11 -1.71 0.53
C THR A 37 15.03 -2.94 0.54
N VAL A 38 14.45 -4.14 0.40
CA VAL A 38 15.16 -5.44 0.34
C VAL A 38 16.03 -5.66 1.60
N THR A 39 15.56 -5.25 2.76
CA THR A 39 16.07 -5.68 4.08
C THR A 39 15.07 -6.64 4.73
N ASP A 40 15.48 -7.29 5.82
CA ASP A 40 14.58 -8.14 6.61
C ASP A 40 13.39 -7.33 7.15
N ASP A 41 13.63 -6.09 7.60
CA ASP A 41 12.56 -5.18 8.04
C ASP A 41 11.58 -4.86 6.90
N ASP A 42 12.06 -4.62 5.67
CA ASP A 42 11.17 -4.45 4.50
C ASP A 42 10.36 -5.73 4.24
N GLY A 43 11.00 -6.88 4.33
CA GLY A 43 10.33 -8.18 4.21
C GLY A 43 9.22 -8.35 5.25
N GLU A 44 9.48 -8.02 6.52
CA GLU A 44 8.50 -8.09 7.60
C GLU A 44 7.33 -7.12 7.36
N GLY A 45 7.61 -5.88 6.97
CA GLY A 45 6.59 -4.88 6.63
C GLY A 45 5.69 -5.32 5.46
N ARG A 46 6.28 -5.94 4.44
CA ARG A 46 5.56 -6.50 3.29
C ARG A 46 4.66 -7.68 3.68
N HIS A 47 5.14 -8.58 4.53
CA HIS A 47 4.35 -9.69 5.04
C HIS A 47 3.17 -9.19 5.89
N LEU A 48 3.39 -8.18 6.72
CA LEU A 48 2.32 -7.57 7.51
C LEU A 48 1.25 -6.94 6.59
N PHE A 49 1.65 -6.16 5.59
CA PHE A 49 0.74 -5.59 4.60
C PHE A 49 -0.05 -6.68 3.85
N GLN A 50 0.65 -7.72 3.37
CA GLN A 50 0.01 -8.87 2.71
C GLN A 50 -1.04 -9.53 3.60
N SER A 51 -0.73 -9.75 4.88
CA SER A 51 -1.65 -10.36 5.84
C SER A 51 -2.93 -9.54 6.00
N TRP A 52 -2.79 -8.21 6.09
CA TRP A 52 -3.93 -7.30 6.19
C TRP A 52 -4.78 -7.25 4.92
N CYS A 53 -4.16 -7.25 3.75
CA CYS A 53 -4.87 -7.29 2.48
C CYS A 53 -5.65 -8.59 2.32
N THR A 54 -5.03 -9.72 2.63
CA THR A 54 -5.69 -11.05 2.60
C THR A 54 -6.87 -11.10 3.57
N ALA A 55 -6.69 -10.59 4.79
CA ALA A 55 -7.78 -10.50 5.79
C ALA A 55 -8.93 -9.58 5.33
N ALA A 56 -8.64 -8.59 4.47
CA ALA A 56 -9.65 -7.73 3.85
C ALA A 56 -10.29 -8.36 2.59
N GLY A 57 -9.98 -9.61 2.26
CA GLY A 57 -10.55 -10.34 1.11
C GLY A 57 -9.92 -9.98 -0.24
N MET A 58 -8.71 -9.40 -0.23
CA MET A 58 -7.99 -9.05 -1.45
C MET A 58 -7.11 -10.20 -1.92
N THR A 59 -6.91 -10.29 -3.24
CA THR A 59 -5.96 -11.21 -3.88
C THR A 59 -4.62 -10.50 -4.08
N MET A 60 -3.53 -11.15 -3.66
CA MET A 60 -2.19 -10.58 -3.77
C MET A 60 -1.48 -11.01 -5.05
N GLY A 61 -0.93 -10.04 -5.77
CA GLY A 61 0.02 -10.24 -6.85
C GLY A 61 1.40 -9.68 -6.47
N LEU A 62 2.44 -10.45 -6.79
CA LEU A 62 3.83 -9.98 -6.72
C LEU A 62 4.38 -9.94 -8.14
N TYR A 63 4.83 -8.78 -8.55
CA TYR A 63 5.24 -8.52 -9.92
C TYR A 63 6.75 -8.27 -10.01
N GLN A 64 7.20 -8.04 -11.23
CA GLN A 64 8.59 -7.68 -11.50
C GLN A 64 9.05 -6.53 -10.61
N MET A 65 10.31 -6.48 -10.26
CA MET A 65 10.90 -5.53 -9.31
C MET A 65 10.36 -5.65 -7.87
N GLY A 66 9.59 -6.71 -7.56
CA GLY A 66 9.03 -6.92 -6.22
C GLY A 66 7.84 -6.04 -5.88
N ASN A 67 7.24 -5.35 -6.84
CA ASN A 67 6.02 -4.56 -6.62
C ASN A 67 4.88 -5.45 -6.14
N MET A 68 4.17 -5.01 -5.11
CA MET A 68 2.99 -5.72 -4.58
C MET A 68 1.72 -5.01 -5.05
N PHE A 69 0.77 -5.80 -5.54
CA PHE A 69 -0.54 -5.33 -5.96
C PHE A 69 -1.61 -6.17 -5.27
N ALA A 70 -2.39 -5.53 -4.42
CA ALA A 70 -3.51 -6.15 -3.73
C ALA A 70 -4.80 -5.78 -4.48
N HIS A 71 -5.49 -6.79 -4.99
CA HIS A 71 -6.64 -6.64 -5.87
C HIS A 71 -7.95 -6.88 -5.12
N ARG A 72 -8.87 -5.93 -5.18
CA ARG A 72 -10.27 -6.10 -4.80
C ARG A 72 -11.12 -6.05 -6.06
N GLU A 73 -11.81 -7.14 -6.36
CA GLU A 73 -12.61 -7.27 -7.57
C GLU A 73 -13.72 -6.21 -7.66
N GLY A 74 -13.96 -5.74 -8.88
CA GLY A 74 -15.11 -4.95 -9.25
C GLY A 74 -16.26 -5.82 -9.77
N THR A 75 -17.40 -5.20 -10.04
CA THR A 75 -18.56 -5.90 -10.64
C THR A 75 -18.51 -5.99 -12.16
N ASP A 76 -17.60 -5.27 -12.80
CA ASP A 76 -17.38 -5.21 -14.25
C ASP A 76 -15.93 -5.58 -14.56
N ALA A 77 -15.73 -6.80 -15.05
CA ALA A 77 -14.39 -7.33 -15.34
C ALA A 77 -13.70 -6.61 -16.54
N ASP A 78 -14.47 -5.93 -17.38
CA ASP A 78 -13.94 -5.18 -18.54
C ASP A 78 -13.59 -3.74 -18.17
N ALA A 79 -13.98 -3.27 -16.98
CA ALA A 79 -13.68 -1.92 -16.53
C ALA A 79 -12.22 -1.81 -16.08
N LEU A 80 -11.53 -0.75 -16.53
CA LEU A 80 -10.14 -0.50 -16.14
C LEU A 80 -10.02 -0.36 -14.62
N PRO A 81 -8.98 -0.96 -13.99
CA PRO A 81 -8.78 -0.88 -12.55
C PRO A 81 -8.43 0.55 -12.10
N VAL A 82 -8.76 0.85 -10.84
CA VAL A 82 -8.33 2.07 -10.16
C VAL A 82 -7.18 1.71 -9.21
N TYR A 83 -6.04 2.36 -9.38
CA TYR A 83 -4.86 2.15 -8.54
C TYR A 83 -4.78 3.21 -7.45
N VAL A 84 -4.42 2.77 -6.24
CA VAL A 84 -4.16 3.61 -5.08
C VAL A 84 -3.00 3.02 -4.29
N GLY A 85 -2.08 3.83 -3.85
CA GLY A 85 -0.96 3.32 -3.05
C GLY A 85 0.24 4.26 -3.07
N SER A 86 1.38 3.74 -2.66
CA SER A 86 2.68 4.40 -2.59
C SER A 86 3.77 3.35 -2.39
N HIS A 87 4.61 3.47 -1.35
CA HIS A 87 5.68 2.57 -0.97
C HIS A 87 5.70 2.29 0.54
N LEU A 88 6.37 1.20 0.94
CA LEU A 88 6.59 0.85 2.34
C LEU A 88 8.04 1.00 2.76
N ASP A 89 8.99 1.04 1.81
CA ASP A 89 10.38 1.30 2.12
C ASP A 89 10.56 2.72 2.65
N THR A 90 11.60 2.93 3.45
CA THR A 90 11.92 4.23 4.07
C THR A 90 13.38 4.56 3.88
N GLN A 91 13.70 5.83 4.05
CA GLN A 91 15.08 6.28 4.24
C GLN A 91 15.66 5.75 5.57
N PRO A 92 17.00 5.79 5.78
CA PRO A 92 17.62 5.33 7.02
C PRO A 92 17.12 6.05 8.29
N THR A 93 16.64 7.28 8.14
CA THR A 93 16.05 8.10 9.21
C THR A 93 14.70 8.65 8.75
N GLY A 94 13.92 7.81 8.08
CA GLY A 94 12.64 8.18 7.49
C GLY A 94 11.54 8.44 8.51
N GLY A 95 10.49 9.11 8.07
CA GLY A 95 9.27 9.31 8.85
C GLY A 95 8.42 8.04 8.89
N LYS A 96 7.51 7.96 9.87
CA LYS A 96 6.58 6.82 10.01
C LYS A 96 5.49 6.79 8.95
N TYR A 97 5.27 7.90 8.26
CA TYR A 97 4.10 8.12 7.41
C TYR A 97 4.44 8.22 5.94
N ASP A 98 5.69 8.55 5.63
CA ASP A 98 6.17 8.69 4.26
C ASP A 98 5.97 7.39 3.49
N GLY A 99 5.29 7.47 2.35
CA GLY A 99 4.83 6.32 1.57
C GLY A 99 3.77 5.47 2.25
N VAL A 100 4.02 5.08 3.50
CA VAL A 100 3.18 4.18 4.30
C VAL A 100 1.73 4.67 4.39
N LEU A 101 1.53 5.99 4.57
CA LEU A 101 0.19 6.57 4.63
C LEU A 101 -0.58 6.32 3.32
N GLY A 102 0.06 6.46 2.16
CA GLY A 102 -0.56 6.23 0.86
C GLY A 102 -1.00 4.77 0.67
N VAL A 103 -0.13 3.82 1.04
CA VAL A 103 -0.45 2.37 0.96
C VAL A 103 -1.57 2.01 1.92
N LEU A 104 -1.47 2.40 3.20
CA LEU A 104 -2.45 2.01 4.22
C LEU A 104 -3.78 2.76 4.09
N SER A 105 -3.79 3.97 3.50
CA SER A 105 -5.03 4.65 3.13
C SER A 105 -5.79 3.86 2.05
N GLY A 106 -5.08 3.29 1.06
CA GLY A 106 -5.67 2.39 0.08
C GLY A 106 -6.33 1.18 0.73
N LEU A 107 -5.63 0.52 1.65
CA LEU A 107 -6.18 -0.60 2.41
C LEU A 107 -7.39 -0.19 3.26
N GLU A 108 -7.35 0.99 3.89
CA GLU A 108 -8.46 1.47 4.71
C GLU A 108 -9.70 1.79 3.86
N ILE A 109 -9.53 2.30 2.64
CA ILE A 109 -10.63 2.45 1.68
C ILE A 109 -11.31 1.10 1.44
N ILE A 110 -10.53 0.04 1.18
CA ILE A 110 -11.07 -1.30 0.95
C ILE A 110 -11.85 -1.81 2.17
N ARG A 111 -11.26 -1.69 3.35
CA ARG A 111 -11.90 -2.09 4.62
C ARG A 111 -13.22 -1.34 4.85
N THR A 112 -13.22 -0.03 4.57
CA THR A 112 -14.43 0.80 4.70
C THR A 112 -15.52 0.36 3.71
N LEU A 113 -15.17 0.09 2.44
CA LEU A 113 -16.12 -0.42 1.46
C LEU A 113 -16.70 -1.77 1.88
N ASN A 114 -15.88 -2.65 2.47
CA ASN A 114 -16.33 -3.94 2.99
C ASN A 114 -17.28 -3.78 4.19
N ASP A 115 -16.94 -2.91 5.15
CA ASP A 115 -17.80 -2.63 6.31
C ASP A 115 -19.19 -2.11 5.90
N LEU A 116 -19.25 -1.36 4.82
CA LEU A 116 -20.49 -0.78 4.28
C LEU A 116 -21.17 -1.67 3.24
N ASN A 117 -20.62 -2.85 2.92
CA ASN A 117 -21.09 -3.75 1.87
C ASN A 117 -21.25 -3.06 0.49
N ILE A 118 -20.34 -2.12 0.16
CA ILE A 118 -20.34 -1.41 -1.10
C ILE A 118 -19.54 -2.19 -2.13
N GLN A 119 -20.17 -2.54 -3.26
CA GLN A 119 -19.50 -3.07 -4.43
C GLN A 119 -19.12 -1.91 -5.37
N THR A 120 -17.90 -1.94 -5.90
CA THR A 120 -17.43 -0.97 -6.88
C THR A 120 -17.55 -1.55 -8.29
N LYS A 121 -17.84 -0.71 -9.27
CA LYS A 121 -17.82 -1.13 -10.68
C LYS A 121 -16.44 -1.59 -11.10
N HIS A 122 -15.45 -0.74 -10.85
CA HIS A 122 -14.05 -0.98 -11.17
C HIS A 122 -13.37 -1.81 -10.08
N GLN A 123 -12.44 -2.66 -10.47
CA GLN A 123 -11.47 -3.25 -9.56
C GLN A 123 -10.67 -2.13 -8.87
N ILE A 124 -10.40 -2.27 -7.59
CA ILE A 124 -9.48 -1.38 -6.87
C ILE A 124 -8.21 -2.16 -6.55
N VAL A 125 -7.07 -1.57 -6.89
CA VAL A 125 -5.75 -2.17 -6.67
C VAL A 125 -4.95 -1.30 -5.72
N VAL A 126 -4.61 -1.84 -4.55
CA VAL A 126 -3.71 -1.17 -3.61
C VAL A 126 -2.28 -1.57 -3.92
N THR A 127 -1.42 -0.58 -4.17
CA THR A 127 -0.04 -0.81 -4.62
C THR A 127 0.98 -0.49 -3.53
N ASN A 128 2.05 -1.30 -3.49
CA ASN A 128 3.28 -1.00 -2.79
C ASN A 128 4.43 -1.12 -3.79
N PHE A 129 4.99 0.00 -4.20
CA PHE A 129 6.14 0.06 -5.10
C PHE A 129 7.44 -0.17 -4.32
N THR A 130 8.35 -0.95 -4.90
CA THR A 130 9.64 -1.30 -4.29
C THR A 130 10.69 -0.25 -4.62
N ASN A 131 11.53 0.11 -3.64
CA ASN A 131 12.66 1.02 -3.82
C ASN A 131 12.23 2.40 -4.36
N GLU A 132 11.22 2.98 -3.73
CA GLU A 132 10.79 4.33 -4.07
C GLU A 132 11.83 5.35 -3.63
N GLU A 133 12.37 5.21 -2.42
CA GLU A 133 13.33 6.13 -1.80
C GLU A 133 14.71 6.15 -2.47
N GLY A 134 15.09 5.05 -3.13
CA GLY A 134 16.38 4.96 -3.83
C GLY A 134 17.61 4.99 -2.94
N THR A 135 17.46 4.87 -1.62
CA THR A 135 18.57 5.01 -0.66
C THR A 135 19.55 3.86 -0.69
N ARG A 136 19.08 2.64 -0.98
CA ARG A 136 19.93 1.46 -1.16
C ARG A 136 20.32 1.22 -2.60
N TYR A 137 19.41 1.46 -3.51
CA TYR A 137 19.59 1.21 -4.95
C TYR A 137 19.08 2.42 -5.73
N ALA A 138 19.99 3.21 -6.28
CA ALA A 138 19.62 4.32 -7.15
C ALA A 138 19.11 3.81 -8.51
N PRO A 139 18.21 4.54 -9.18
CA PRO A 139 17.61 5.80 -8.75
C PRO A 139 16.44 5.61 -7.79
N ALA A 140 15.96 6.69 -7.19
CA ALA A 140 14.64 6.74 -6.55
C ALA A 140 13.53 6.46 -7.59
N LEU A 141 12.33 6.09 -7.15
CA LEU A 141 11.18 5.73 -8.01
C LEU A 141 11.49 4.58 -8.98
N LEU A 142 12.45 3.70 -8.64
CA LEU A 142 12.98 2.70 -9.57
C LEU A 142 11.87 1.77 -10.10
N SER A 143 11.14 1.12 -9.22
CA SER A 143 10.17 0.10 -9.63
C SER A 143 8.88 0.69 -10.20
N SER A 144 8.46 1.84 -9.73
CA SER A 144 7.34 2.59 -10.32
C SER A 144 7.70 3.10 -11.71
N GLY A 145 8.96 3.55 -11.91
CA GLY A 145 9.48 3.94 -13.22
C GLY A 145 9.50 2.79 -14.23
N VAL A 146 9.84 1.56 -13.78
CA VAL A 146 9.71 0.35 -14.62
C VAL A 146 8.25 0.05 -14.92
N PHE A 147 7.37 0.13 -13.92
CA PHE A 147 5.94 -0.13 -14.10
C PHE A 147 5.28 0.78 -15.15
N VAL A 148 5.66 2.06 -15.18
CA VAL A 148 5.13 3.01 -16.20
C VAL A 148 5.97 3.10 -17.46
N GLY A 149 7.00 2.28 -17.62
CA GLY A 149 7.84 2.18 -18.83
C GLY A 149 8.85 3.33 -19.02
N ILE A 150 9.16 4.08 -17.94
CA ILE A 150 10.22 5.11 -17.96
C ILE A 150 11.60 4.46 -17.88
N HIS A 151 11.73 3.39 -17.08
CA HIS A 151 12.96 2.61 -16.96
C HIS A 151 12.78 1.25 -17.64
N THR A 152 13.86 0.74 -18.22
CA THR A 152 13.97 -0.66 -18.66
C THR A 152 14.46 -1.52 -17.50
N GLN A 153 14.06 -2.79 -17.49
CA GLN A 153 14.63 -3.79 -16.57
C GLN A 153 16.07 -4.09 -16.89
#